data_abfd206d38e02840ca77fee7827c4e3a
#
_entry.id   abfd206d38e02840ca77fee7827c4e3a
#
_cell.length_a   1.000
_cell.length_b   1.000
_cell.length_c   1.000
_cell.angle_alpha   90.00
_cell.angle_beta   90.00
_cell.angle_gamma   90.00
#
_symmetry.space_group_name_H-M   'P 1'
#
loop_
_entity.id
_entity.type
_entity.pdbx_description
1 polymer ?
#
loop_
_entity_poly.entity_id
_entity_poly.type
_entity_poly.pdbx_seq_one_letter_code
_entity_poly.pdbx_strand_id
1 'polypeptide(L)'
;MSSFCTGGKPTSIPSFTDVEINDTYPNGILPDLSSLTLTDGLASQTWLEGQMKTLETNKVLPVTTEIKHVASTPFNSPDSKDPLNEYVTRENDFTQKLKAEYCFYEVRYFAALDRFLQAVADASLRNDKTVVIQQRLDTARKLNQKLNVLTQLVNAISKYRYRSTEKFNQDINSINTGLKKRGDQLIEQSKILEKESAAADLHKRMVEYTVEKNRANNNLLGLYAVMNVVALGMIFYIART
;
A
#
# COMPACT_ATOMS: atom_id res chain seq x y z
N MET A 1 10.94 4.68 -23.55
CA MET A 1 10.26 4.51 -22.25
C MET A 1 10.26 3.03 -21.93
N SER A 2 10.85 2.62 -20.82
CA SER A 2 10.77 1.22 -20.38
C SER A 2 9.39 1.02 -19.77
N SER A 3 8.61 0.06 -20.29
CA SER A 3 7.32 -0.29 -19.71
C SER A 3 7.55 -0.97 -18.36
N PHE A 4 6.92 -0.48 -17.32
CA PHE A 4 6.88 -1.09 -15.99
C PHE A 4 6.36 -2.54 -16.03
N CYS A 5 5.53 -2.83 -17.01
CA CYS A 5 4.81 -4.09 -17.12
C CYS A 5 5.58 -5.18 -17.86
N THR A 6 6.47 -4.82 -18.74
CA THR A 6 7.18 -5.78 -19.61
C THR A 6 8.67 -5.93 -19.27
N GLY A 7 9.17 -5.16 -18.30
CA GLY A 7 10.60 -5.21 -17.92
C GLY A 7 11.57 -4.76 -19.03
N GLY A 8 11.05 -4.25 -20.14
CA GLY A 8 11.81 -3.80 -21.30
C GLY A 8 10.92 -3.06 -22.30
N LYS A 9 11.51 -2.56 -23.40
CA LYS A 9 10.74 -2.01 -24.50
C LYS A 9 9.74 -3.05 -25.02
N PRO A 10 8.43 -2.74 -25.13
CA PRO A 10 7.52 -3.64 -25.81
C PRO A 10 8.04 -3.82 -27.26
N THR A 11 8.39 -5.03 -27.58
CA THR A 11 8.92 -5.40 -28.90
C THR A 11 7.84 -5.30 -29.98
N SER A 12 6.57 -5.31 -29.57
CA SER A 12 5.40 -5.04 -30.42
C SER A 12 4.24 -4.55 -29.55
N ILE A 13 3.50 -3.56 -30.03
CA ILE A 13 2.23 -3.17 -29.41
C ILE A 13 1.20 -4.22 -29.82
N PRO A 14 0.52 -4.90 -28.87
CA PRO A 14 -0.52 -5.85 -29.22
C PRO A 14 -1.62 -5.20 -30.04
N SER A 15 -2.12 -5.88 -31.05
CA SER A 15 -3.28 -5.41 -31.81
C SER A 15 -4.54 -5.70 -31.03
N PHE A 16 -5.20 -4.66 -30.52
CA PHE A 16 -6.51 -4.75 -29.87
C PHE A 16 -7.60 -4.32 -30.86
N THR A 17 -8.82 -4.80 -30.68
CA THR A 17 -10.01 -4.23 -31.30
C THR A 17 -10.41 -2.93 -30.56
N ASP A 18 -11.29 -2.12 -31.16
CA ASP A 18 -11.79 -0.89 -30.49
C ASP A 18 -12.60 -1.20 -29.23
N VAL A 19 -13.24 -2.36 -29.17
CA VAL A 19 -13.97 -2.86 -28.00
C VAL A 19 -12.98 -3.22 -26.89
N GLU A 20 -11.96 -4.03 -27.18
CA GLU A 20 -10.95 -4.45 -26.22
C GLU A 20 -10.14 -3.29 -25.62
N ILE A 21 -9.90 -2.22 -26.40
CA ILE A 21 -9.23 -1.02 -25.88
C ILE A 21 -10.07 -0.33 -24.82
N ASN A 22 -11.40 -0.31 -24.98
CA ASN A 22 -12.32 0.34 -24.05
C ASN A 22 -12.76 -0.56 -22.89
N ASP A 23 -12.30 -1.80 -22.82
CA ASP A 23 -12.63 -2.72 -21.74
C ASP A 23 -12.20 -2.20 -20.39
N THR A 24 -12.94 -2.62 -19.36
CA THR A 24 -12.63 -2.33 -17.97
C THR A 24 -11.97 -3.55 -17.34
N TYR A 25 -10.95 -3.33 -16.51
CA TYR A 25 -10.31 -4.43 -15.79
C TYR A 25 -11.31 -5.11 -14.83
N PRO A 26 -11.51 -6.43 -14.93
CA PRO A 26 -12.49 -7.14 -14.11
C PRO A 26 -12.06 -7.15 -12.64
N ASN A 27 -12.95 -6.76 -11.75
CA ASN A 27 -12.70 -6.68 -10.31
C ASN A 27 -11.48 -5.81 -9.95
N GLY A 28 -11.30 -4.71 -10.69
CA GLY A 28 -10.21 -3.75 -10.49
C GLY A 28 -10.34 -3.00 -9.14
N ILE A 29 -9.24 -2.37 -8.77
CA ILE A 29 -9.14 -1.48 -7.61
C ILE A 29 -9.74 -0.11 -7.95
N LEU A 30 -9.64 0.28 -9.22
CA LEU A 30 -10.13 1.56 -9.70
C LEU A 30 -11.66 1.52 -9.79
N PRO A 31 -12.37 2.42 -9.09
CA PRO A 31 -13.82 2.53 -9.22
C PRO A 31 -14.20 3.14 -10.57
N ASP A 32 -15.49 3.14 -10.87
CA ASP A 32 -15.99 3.86 -12.03
C ASP A 32 -15.69 5.37 -11.91
N LEU A 33 -15.00 5.90 -12.91
CA LEU A 33 -14.57 7.29 -12.97
C LEU A 33 -15.62 8.20 -13.65
N SER A 34 -16.79 7.69 -14.04
CA SER A 34 -17.80 8.46 -14.74
C SER A 34 -18.32 9.67 -13.95
N SER A 35 -18.31 9.56 -12.62
CA SER A 35 -18.72 10.63 -11.69
C SER A 35 -17.54 11.47 -11.14
N LEU A 36 -16.31 11.15 -11.51
CA LEU A 36 -15.14 11.83 -10.98
C LEU A 36 -14.90 13.15 -11.72
N THR A 37 -15.01 14.25 -10.98
CA THR A 37 -14.57 15.57 -11.45
C THR A 37 -13.07 15.74 -11.16
N LEU A 38 -12.29 15.87 -12.22
CA LEU A 38 -10.86 16.16 -12.11
C LEU A 38 -10.63 17.67 -12.23
N THR A 39 -9.81 18.20 -11.33
CA THR A 39 -9.30 19.57 -11.42
C THR A 39 -7.85 19.47 -11.91
N ASP A 40 -7.56 20.03 -13.07
CA ASP A 40 -6.23 19.94 -13.71
C ASP A 40 -5.69 18.52 -13.88
N GLY A 41 -6.59 17.56 -14.15
CA GLY A 41 -6.24 16.14 -14.28
C GLY A 41 -5.98 15.41 -12.96
N LEU A 42 -6.21 16.07 -11.82
CA LEU A 42 -6.01 15.53 -10.48
C LEU A 42 -7.34 15.21 -9.82
N ALA A 43 -7.41 14.05 -9.15
CA ALA A 43 -8.52 13.71 -8.27
C ALA A 43 -8.41 14.50 -6.96
N SER A 44 -9.55 14.89 -6.39
CA SER A 44 -9.55 15.60 -5.12
C SER A 44 -9.00 14.73 -3.99
N GLN A 45 -8.32 15.34 -3.03
CA GLN A 45 -7.80 14.65 -1.84
C GLN A 45 -8.92 13.91 -1.09
N THR A 46 -10.08 14.53 -0.94
CA THR A 46 -11.26 13.96 -0.27
C THR A 46 -11.75 12.69 -0.98
N TRP A 47 -11.74 12.69 -2.32
CA TRP A 47 -12.12 11.52 -3.09
C TRP A 47 -11.12 10.37 -2.92
N LEU A 48 -9.81 10.66 -2.97
CA LEU A 48 -8.76 9.67 -2.76
C LEU A 48 -8.85 9.04 -1.35
N GLU A 49 -9.09 9.84 -0.33
CA GLU A 49 -9.30 9.35 1.06
C GLU A 49 -10.56 8.49 1.18
N GLY A 50 -11.64 8.88 0.50
CA GLY A 50 -12.86 8.08 0.41
C GLY A 50 -12.62 6.72 -0.25
N GLN A 51 -11.86 6.68 -1.34
CA GLN A 51 -11.51 5.43 -2.01
C GLN A 51 -10.62 4.54 -1.15
N MET A 52 -9.63 5.09 -0.45
CA MET A 52 -8.82 4.33 0.50
C MET A 52 -9.69 3.67 1.58
N LYS A 53 -10.61 4.44 2.17
CA LYS A 53 -11.54 3.92 3.17
C LYS A 53 -12.44 2.82 2.63
N THR A 54 -12.88 2.93 1.38
CA THR A 54 -13.68 1.89 0.71
C THR A 54 -12.85 0.62 0.52
N LEU A 55 -11.60 0.74 0.09
CA LEU A 55 -10.68 -0.41 -0.08
C LEU A 55 -10.37 -1.10 1.26
N GLU A 56 -10.23 -0.33 2.35
CA GLU A 56 -10.10 -0.87 3.71
C GLU A 56 -11.37 -1.62 4.15
N THR A 57 -12.55 -1.01 3.97
CA THR A 57 -13.83 -1.62 4.35
C THR A 57 -14.09 -2.92 3.59
N ASN A 58 -13.73 -2.96 2.32
CA ASN A 58 -13.85 -4.15 1.46
C ASN A 58 -12.72 -5.18 1.70
N LYS A 59 -11.84 -4.94 2.68
CA LYS A 59 -10.69 -5.78 3.02
C LYS A 59 -9.72 -6.04 1.85
N VAL A 60 -9.75 -5.18 0.85
CA VAL A 60 -8.81 -5.20 -0.28
C VAL A 60 -7.48 -4.58 0.14
N LEU A 61 -7.54 -3.46 0.87
CA LEU A 61 -6.37 -2.83 1.48
C LEU A 61 -6.27 -3.27 2.95
N PRO A 62 -5.17 -3.91 3.37
CA PRO A 62 -4.99 -4.30 4.76
C PRO A 62 -4.86 -3.08 5.67
N VAL A 63 -5.51 -3.13 6.83
CA VAL A 63 -5.54 -2.03 7.80
C VAL A 63 -4.49 -2.26 8.87
N THR A 64 -3.65 -1.24 9.13
CA THR A 64 -2.60 -1.30 10.14
C THR A 64 -3.13 -1.48 11.58
N THR A 65 -4.40 -1.16 11.83
CA THR A 65 -5.05 -1.40 13.13
C THR A 65 -5.26 -2.88 13.43
N GLU A 66 -5.34 -3.74 12.42
CA GLU A 66 -5.43 -5.20 12.60
C GLU A 66 -4.16 -5.75 13.28
N ILE A 67 -3.01 -5.14 13.04
CA ILE A 67 -1.72 -5.53 13.66
C ILE A 67 -1.70 -5.19 15.16
N LYS A 68 -2.39 -4.14 15.60
CA LYS A 68 -2.47 -3.78 17.04
C LYS A 68 -3.14 -4.86 17.88
N HIS A 69 -4.17 -5.52 17.35
CA HIS A 69 -4.84 -6.62 18.03
C HIS A 69 -3.96 -7.87 18.19
N VAL A 70 -3.06 -8.09 17.24
CA VAL A 70 -2.12 -9.23 17.28
C VAL A 70 -1.09 -9.09 18.39
N ALA A 71 -0.60 -7.87 18.60
CA ALA A 71 0.37 -7.57 19.65
C ALA A 71 -0.18 -7.73 21.06
N SER A 72 -1.51 -7.74 21.22
CA SER A 72 -2.18 -7.86 22.51
C SER A 72 -2.67 -9.28 22.82
N THR A 73 -2.64 -10.21 21.88
CA THR A 73 -2.99 -11.61 22.12
C THR A 73 -1.77 -12.43 22.56
N PRO A 74 -1.89 -13.27 23.60
CA PRO A 74 -0.79 -14.15 24.00
C PRO A 74 -0.38 -15.07 22.85
N PHE A 75 0.91 -15.15 22.58
CA PHE A 75 1.54 -15.88 21.47
C PHE A 75 1.34 -17.42 21.52
N ASN A 76 0.57 -17.97 22.45
CA ASN A 76 0.48 -19.37 22.79
C ASN A 76 -0.83 -20.07 22.36
N SER A 77 -1.52 -19.57 21.34
CA SER A 77 -2.64 -20.36 20.78
C SER A 77 -2.15 -21.20 19.60
N PRO A 78 -2.17 -22.54 19.68
CA PRO A 78 -1.69 -23.43 18.60
C PRO A 78 -2.51 -23.34 17.31
N ASP A 79 -3.66 -22.69 17.33
CA ASP A 79 -4.57 -22.50 16.17
C ASP A 79 -4.56 -21.09 15.57
N SER A 80 -3.74 -20.17 16.04
CA SER A 80 -3.66 -18.83 15.45
C SER A 80 -2.87 -18.89 14.14
N LYS A 81 -3.56 -18.83 13.00
CA LYS A 81 -2.94 -18.36 11.75
C LYS A 81 -2.17 -17.08 12.08
N ASP A 82 -0.89 -17.07 11.78
CA ASP A 82 -0.03 -15.92 12.05
C ASP A 82 -0.64 -14.67 11.37
N PRO A 83 -1.21 -13.73 12.14
CA PRO A 83 -1.94 -12.59 11.57
C PRO A 83 -1.02 -11.65 10.80
N LEU A 84 0.30 -11.69 11.09
CA LEU A 84 1.30 -11.00 10.31
C LEU A 84 1.42 -11.59 8.92
N ASN A 85 1.47 -12.91 8.81
CA ASN A 85 1.55 -13.61 7.54
C ASN A 85 0.30 -13.34 6.70
N GLU A 86 -0.87 -13.27 7.33
CA GLU A 86 -2.11 -12.88 6.65
C GLU A 86 -2.07 -11.43 6.15
N TYR A 87 -1.55 -10.50 6.97
CA TYR A 87 -1.37 -9.10 6.56
C TYR A 87 -0.41 -9.00 5.37
N VAL A 88 0.76 -9.65 5.43
CA VAL A 88 1.77 -9.65 4.35
C VAL A 88 1.19 -10.28 3.08
N THR A 89 0.42 -11.36 3.21
CA THR A 89 -0.23 -12.01 2.06
C THR A 89 -1.23 -11.06 1.39
N ARG A 90 -2.12 -10.44 2.16
CA ARG A 90 -3.09 -9.45 1.63
C ARG A 90 -2.40 -8.24 1.00
N GLU A 91 -1.28 -7.81 1.57
CA GLU A 91 -0.46 -6.72 1.01
C GLU A 91 0.14 -7.08 -0.34
N ASN A 92 0.68 -8.29 -0.45
CA ASN A 92 1.20 -8.81 -1.71
C ASN A 92 0.09 -8.96 -2.75
N ASP A 93 -1.06 -9.50 -2.36
CA ASP A 93 -2.22 -9.66 -3.25
C ASP A 93 -2.73 -8.31 -3.76
N PHE A 94 -2.81 -7.31 -2.88
CA PHE A 94 -3.17 -5.94 -3.27
C PHE A 94 -2.18 -5.37 -4.27
N THR A 95 -0.88 -5.51 -4.01
CA THR A 95 0.18 -5.02 -4.90
C THR A 95 0.14 -5.70 -6.26
N GLN A 96 -0.08 -7.02 -6.29
CA GLN A 96 -0.21 -7.78 -7.54
C GLN A 96 -1.44 -7.35 -8.34
N LYS A 97 -2.59 -7.19 -7.70
CA LYS A 97 -3.80 -6.69 -8.34
C LYS A 97 -3.61 -5.30 -8.93
N LEU A 98 -3.03 -4.40 -8.15
CA LEU A 98 -2.74 -3.03 -8.60
C LEU A 98 -1.81 -3.01 -9.80
N LYS A 99 -0.73 -3.81 -9.76
CA LYS A 99 0.19 -3.94 -10.88
C LYS A 99 -0.51 -4.50 -12.11
N ALA A 100 -1.30 -5.55 -11.96
CA ALA A 100 -2.02 -6.17 -13.07
C ALA A 100 -3.01 -5.19 -13.72
N GLU A 101 -3.76 -4.43 -12.92
CA GLU A 101 -4.69 -3.41 -13.41
C GLU A 101 -3.97 -2.26 -14.11
N TYR A 102 -2.88 -1.75 -13.53
CA TYR A 102 -2.07 -0.72 -14.16
C TYR A 102 -1.55 -1.20 -15.52
N CYS A 103 -1.00 -2.40 -15.58
CA CYS A 103 -0.48 -2.98 -16.82
C CYS A 103 -1.57 -3.21 -17.87
N PHE A 104 -2.78 -3.59 -17.44
CA PHE A 104 -3.92 -3.74 -18.33
C PHE A 104 -4.26 -2.41 -19.04
N TYR A 105 -4.28 -1.30 -18.30
CA TYR A 105 -4.56 0.00 -18.91
C TYR A 105 -3.37 0.60 -19.65
N GLU A 106 -2.12 0.37 -19.20
CA GLU A 106 -0.92 0.86 -19.85
C GLU A 106 -0.79 0.33 -21.29
N VAL A 107 -0.94 -0.98 -21.47
CA VAL A 107 -0.84 -1.60 -22.80
C VAL A 107 -1.93 -1.09 -23.75
N ARG A 108 -3.15 -0.91 -23.24
CA ARG A 108 -4.28 -0.36 -24.00
C ARG A 108 -4.09 1.11 -24.33
N TYR A 109 -3.51 1.87 -23.42
CA TYR A 109 -3.16 3.28 -23.68
C TYR A 109 -2.16 3.42 -24.82
N PHE A 110 -1.11 2.61 -24.85
CA PHE A 110 -0.15 2.63 -25.97
C PHE A 110 -0.80 2.23 -27.29
N ALA A 111 -1.67 1.24 -27.30
CA ALA A 111 -2.42 0.86 -28.48
C ALA A 111 -3.38 1.96 -28.96
N ALA A 112 -4.07 2.64 -28.04
CA ALA A 112 -4.93 3.77 -28.37
C ALA A 112 -4.14 4.97 -28.89
N LEU A 113 -2.97 5.24 -28.31
CA LEU A 113 -2.07 6.32 -28.75
C LEU A 113 -1.53 6.04 -30.16
N ASP A 114 -1.10 4.81 -30.44
CA ASP A 114 -0.63 4.41 -31.76
C ASP A 114 -1.71 4.61 -32.82
N ARG A 115 -2.95 4.18 -32.55
CA ARG A 115 -4.08 4.38 -33.43
C ARG A 115 -4.44 5.85 -33.62
N PHE A 116 -4.32 6.66 -32.57
CA PHE A 116 -4.51 8.11 -32.70
C PHE A 116 -3.46 8.71 -33.66
N LEU A 117 -2.18 8.35 -33.48
CA LEU A 117 -1.10 8.84 -34.31
C LEU A 117 -1.27 8.39 -35.79
N GLN A 118 -1.68 7.14 -36.02
CA GLN A 118 -2.01 6.66 -37.35
C GLN A 118 -3.15 7.44 -37.97
N ALA A 119 -4.23 7.72 -37.22
CA ALA A 119 -5.36 8.50 -37.69
C ALA A 119 -4.97 9.94 -38.04
N VAL A 120 -4.05 10.56 -37.29
CA VAL A 120 -3.51 11.88 -37.59
C VAL A 120 -2.65 11.85 -38.85
N ALA A 121 -1.79 10.85 -39.00
CA ALA A 121 -0.97 10.67 -40.20
C ALA A 121 -1.82 10.48 -41.45
N ASP A 122 -2.85 9.60 -41.39
CA ASP A 122 -3.77 9.36 -42.51
C ASP A 122 -4.60 10.60 -42.87
N ALA A 123 -5.01 11.39 -41.88
CA ALA A 123 -5.78 12.63 -42.10
C ALA A 123 -4.94 13.72 -42.76
N SER A 124 -3.64 13.77 -42.49
CA SER A 124 -2.72 14.72 -43.14
C SER A 124 -2.62 14.42 -44.67
N LEU A 125 -2.90 13.19 -45.09
CA LEU A 125 -2.88 12.76 -46.47
C LEU A 125 -4.26 12.88 -47.14
N ARG A 126 -5.38 12.89 -46.40
CA ARG A 126 -6.74 12.79 -46.95
C ARG A 126 -7.73 13.75 -46.26
N ASN A 127 -7.51 14.91 -46.18
CA ASN A 127 -8.31 16.10 -45.79
C ASN A 127 -9.74 15.91 -45.15
N ASP A 128 -10.13 14.74 -44.61
CA ASP A 128 -11.51 14.45 -44.20
C ASP A 128 -11.71 13.43 -43.07
N LYS A 129 -11.15 13.63 -41.85
CA LYS A 129 -11.44 12.69 -40.72
C LYS A 129 -11.34 13.31 -39.34
N THR A 130 -11.78 14.52 -39.14
CA THR A 130 -11.75 15.21 -37.82
C THR A 130 -12.47 14.43 -36.73
N VAL A 131 -13.61 13.79 -37.04
CA VAL A 131 -14.43 13.03 -36.08
C VAL A 131 -13.69 11.77 -35.60
N VAL A 132 -13.04 11.03 -36.50
CA VAL A 132 -12.29 9.82 -36.15
C VAL A 132 -11.08 10.16 -35.26
N ILE A 133 -10.36 11.22 -35.59
CA ILE A 133 -9.23 11.71 -34.80
C ILE A 133 -9.70 12.07 -33.39
N GLN A 134 -10.82 12.79 -33.27
CA GLN A 134 -11.38 13.19 -31.98
C GLN A 134 -11.76 11.97 -31.11
N GLN A 135 -12.45 10.99 -31.70
CA GLN A 135 -12.82 9.75 -31.00
C GLN A 135 -11.59 8.98 -30.51
N ARG A 136 -10.52 8.87 -31.31
CA ARG A 136 -9.26 8.22 -30.95
C ARG A 136 -8.54 8.97 -29.84
N LEU A 137 -8.51 10.30 -29.93
CA LEU A 137 -7.96 11.16 -28.89
C LEU A 137 -8.70 10.99 -27.56
N ASP A 138 -10.03 10.99 -27.60
CA ASP A 138 -10.86 10.83 -26.40
C ASP A 138 -10.67 9.46 -25.74
N THR A 139 -10.49 8.41 -26.54
CA THR A 139 -10.15 7.07 -26.02
C THR A 139 -8.79 7.08 -25.32
N ALA A 140 -7.76 7.65 -25.96
CA ALA A 140 -6.42 7.76 -25.35
C ALA A 140 -6.45 8.62 -24.07
N ARG A 141 -7.20 9.72 -24.06
CA ARG A 141 -7.38 10.57 -22.87
C ARG A 141 -8.05 9.84 -21.71
N LYS A 142 -9.11 9.07 -21.96
CA LYS A 142 -9.79 8.27 -20.94
C LYS A 142 -8.86 7.23 -20.31
N LEU A 143 -8.05 6.55 -21.11
CA LEU A 143 -7.08 5.58 -20.60
C LEU A 143 -5.95 6.25 -19.80
N ASN A 144 -5.42 7.37 -20.29
CA ASN A 144 -4.45 8.18 -19.55
C ASN A 144 -5.01 8.67 -18.22
N GLN A 145 -6.28 9.08 -18.20
CA GLN A 145 -6.97 9.47 -16.98
C GLN A 145 -7.04 8.32 -15.96
N LYS A 146 -7.39 7.10 -16.39
CA LYS A 146 -7.39 5.92 -15.53
C LYS A 146 -6.00 5.64 -14.93
N LEU A 147 -4.95 5.68 -15.76
CA LEU A 147 -3.56 5.50 -15.30
C LEU A 147 -3.14 6.59 -14.29
N ASN A 148 -3.49 7.84 -14.57
CA ASN A 148 -3.18 8.95 -13.70
C ASN A 148 -3.87 8.81 -12.34
N VAL A 149 -5.16 8.46 -12.32
CA VAL A 149 -5.91 8.25 -11.05
C VAL A 149 -5.36 7.06 -10.28
N LEU A 150 -5.00 5.95 -10.94
CA LEU A 150 -4.31 4.82 -10.29
C LEU A 150 -2.99 5.27 -9.64
N THR A 151 -2.18 6.04 -10.35
CA THR A 151 -0.91 6.56 -9.82
C THR A 151 -1.14 7.47 -8.60
N GLN A 152 -2.16 8.34 -8.66
CA GLN A 152 -2.53 9.21 -7.54
C GLN A 152 -3.02 8.39 -6.33
N LEU A 153 -3.81 7.35 -6.57
CA LEU A 153 -4.29 6.43 -5.52
C LEU A 153 -3.11 5.71 -4.84
N VAL A 154 -2.15 5.20 -5.62
CA VAL A 154 -0.92 4.58 -5.08
C VAL A 154 -0.15 5.56 -4.21
N ASN A 155 0.03 6.79 -4.68
CA ASN A 155 0.74 7.83 -3.92
C ASN A 155 -0.01 8.19 -2.62
N ALA A 156 -1.34 8.29 -2.67
CA ALA A 156 -2.17 8.54 -1.49
C ALA A 156 -2.07 7.40 -0.47
N ILE A 157 -2.13 6.14 -0.91
CA ILE A 157 -1.96 4.95 -0.06
C ILE A 157 -0.56 4.94 0.57
N SER A 158 0.49 5.22 -0.21
CA SER A 158 1.86 5.27 0.27
C SER A 158 2.05 6.35 1.35
N LYS A 159 1.48 7.54 1.14
CA LYS A 159 1.49 8.63 2.14
C LYS A 159 0.72 8.26 3.41
N TYR A 160 -0.42 7.62 3.26
CA TYR A 160 -1.24 7.17 4.40
C TYR A 160 -0.47 6.15 5.24
N ARG A 161 0.16 5.18 4.60
CA ARG A 161 1.00 4.16 5.26
C ARG A 161 2.20 4.77 5.97
N TYR A 162 2.89 5.69 5.32
CA TYR A 162 4.01 6.41 5.93
C TYR A 162 3.58 7.11 7.23
N ARG A 163 2.49 7.87 7.19
CA ARG A 163 1.95 8.55 8.38
C ARG A 163 1.51 7.58 9.47
N SER A 164 0.89 6.47 9.08
CA SER A 164 0.50 5.42 10.03
C SER A 164 1.72 4.81 10.70
N THR A 165 2.77 4.51 9.96
CA THR A 165 4.03 3.96 10.48
C THR A 165 4.74 4.94 11.42
N GLU A 166 4.77 6.23 11.08
CA GLU A 166 5.34 7.27 11.94
C GLU A 166 4.60 7.37 13.27
N LYS A 167 3.26 7.36 13.24
CA LYS A 167 2.44 7.33 14.46
C LYS A 167 2.71 6.09 15.31
N PHE A 168 2.86 4.91 14.69
CA PHE A 168 3.24 3.69 15.39
C PHE A 168 4.60 3.79 16.06
N ASN A 169 5.60 4.35 15.38
CA ASN A 169 6.93 4.56 15.97
C ASN A 169 6.85 5.49 17.19
N GLN A 170 6.04 6.53 17.13
CA GLN A 170 5.80 7.43 18.28
C GLN A 170 5.12 6.70 19.44
N ASP A 171 4.08 5.90 19.15
CA ASP A 171 3.36 5.10 20.15
C ASP A 171 4.32 4.07 20.80
N ILE A 172 5.16 3.38 20.01
CA ILE A 172 6.17 2.44 20.50
C ILE A 172 7.20 3.14 21.39
N ASN A 173 7.72 4.28 20.97
CA ASN A 173 8.68 5.05 21.76
C ASN A 173 8.06 5.53 23.09
N SER A 174 6.80 5.92 23.07
CA SER A 174 6.05 6.28 24.29
C SER A 174 5.91 5.07 25.24
N ILE A 175 5.54 3.91 24.69
CA ILE A 175 5.42 2.66 25.44
C ILE A 175 6.78 2.24 26.00
N ASN A 176 7.85 2.28 25.20
CA ASN A 176 9.21 1.94 25.63
C ASN A 176 9.69 2.87 26.76
N THR A 177 9.40 4.16 26.64
CA THR A 177 9.72 5.14 27.70
C THR A 177 8.95 4.85 28.98
N GLY A 178 7.65 4.52 28.85
CA GLY A 178 6.81 4.10 29.97
C GLY A 178 7.29 2.80 30.62
N LEU A 179 7.70 1.82 29.81
CA LEU A 179 8.25 0.55 30.27
C LEU A 179 9.61 0.76 30.99
N LYS A 180 10.49 1.58 30.45
CA LYS A 180 11.75 1.94 31.08
C LYS A 180 11.52 2.56 32.44
N LYS A 181 10.61 3.56 32.54
CA LYS A 181 10.25 4.19 33.80
C LYS A 181 9.69 3.19 34.84
N ARG A 182 8.83 2.25 34.37
CA ARG A 182 8.31 1.17 35.23
C ARG A 182 9.40 0.18 35.63
N GLY A 183 10.31 -0.13 34.70
CA GLY A 183 11.49 -0.96 34.98
C GLY A 183 12.40 -0.33 36.07
N ASP A 184 12.68 0.97 35.92
CA ASP A 184 13.46 1.73 36.93
C ASP A 184 12.76 1.77 38.28
N GLN A 185 11.43 1.97 38.30
CA GLN A 185 10.63 1.92 39.56
C GLN A 185 10.63 0.52 40.17
N LEU A 186 10.56 -0.55 39.38
CA LEU A 186 10.62 -1.92 39.86
C LEU A 186 12.01 -2.25 40.40
N ILE A 187 13.09 -1.76 39.78
CA ILE A 187 14.47 -1.90 40.30
C ILE A 187 14.60 -1.17 41.61
N GLU A 188 14.02 0.01 41.78
CA GLU A 188 14.04 0.77 43.00
C GLU A 188 13.25 0.07 44.11
N GLN A 189 12.04 -0.43 43.79
CA GLN A 189 11.24 -1.24 44.70
C GLN A 189 11.95 -2.55 45.08
N SER A 190 12.61 -3.18 44.15
CA SER A 190 13.41 -4.38 44.37
C SER A 190 14.56 -4.13 45.35
N LYS A 191 15.26 -3.00 45.25
CA LYS A 191 16.32 -2.61 46.21
C LYS A 191 15.77 -2.40 47.60
N ILE A 192 14.54 -1.97 47.72
CA ILE A 192 13.86 -1.82 49.04
C ILE A 192 13.51 -3.21 49.61
N LEU A 193 13.08 -4.13 48.77
CA LEU A 193 12.70 -5.51 49.14
C LEU A 193 13.92 -6.43 49.39
N GLU A 194 15.06 -6.16 48.77
CA GLU A 194 16.31 -6.89 48.98
C GLU A 194 16.84 -6.74 50.44
N LYS A 195 16.39 -5.72 51.15
CA LYS A 195 16.73 -5.55 52.57
C LYS A 195 15.99 -6.47 53.52
N GLU A 196 14.96 -7.18 53.05
CA GLU A 196 14.23 -8.16 53.81
C GLU A 196 14.30 -9.54 53.16
N SER A 197 14.75 -10.54 53.85
CA SER A 197 15.16 -11.89 53.35
C SER A 197 14.05 -12.74 52.70
N ALA A 198 12.83 -12.23 52.56
CA ALA A 198 11.73 -12.90 51.86
C ALA A 198 11.55 -12.47 50.39
N ALA A 199 12.38 -11.56 49.91
CA ALA A 199 12.17 -10.87 48.62
C ALA A 199 12.90 -11.49 47.41
N ALA A 200 13.85 -12.40 47.60
CA ALA A 200 14.70 -12.94 46.54
C ALA A 200 13.89 -13.71 45.49
N ASP A 201 12.88 -14.47 45.88
CA ASP A 201 12.05 -15.27 44.95
C ASP A 201 11.03 -14.41 44.17
N LEU A 202 10.50 -13.37 44.81
CA LEU A 202 9.60 -12.42 44.15
C LEU A 202 10.35 -11.57 43.13
N HIS A 203 11.58 -11.17 43.46
CA HIS A 203 12.47 -10.42 42.60
C HIS A 203 12.79 -11.20 41.29
N LYS A 204 13.13 -12.47 41.41
CA LYS A 204 13.43 -13.32 40.27
C LYS A 204 12.24 -13.44 39.32
N ARG A 205 11.03 -13.68 39.83
CA ARG A 205 9.80 -13.77 39.04
C ARG A 205 9.42 -12.45 38.34
N MET A 206 9.60 -11.31 38.99
CA MET A 206 9.31 -9.99 38.44
C MET A 206 10.33 -9.62 37.34
N VAL A 207 11.60 -9.97 37.48
CA VAL A 207 12.63 -9.76 36.45
C VAL A 207 12.35 -10.66 35.25
N GLU A 208 12.04 -11.92 35.44
CA GLU A 208 11.64 -12.84 34.39
C GLU A 208 10.44 -12.32 33.59
N TYR A 209 9.40 -11.85 34.27
CA TYR A 209 8.22 -11.25 33.63
C TYR A 209 8.57 -9.99 32.82
N THR A 210 9.45 -9.14 33.33
CA THR A 210 9.87 -7.90 32.64
C THR A 210 10.72 -8.23 31.41
N VAL A 211 11.57 -9.24 31.48
CA VAL A 211 12.41 -9.74 30.38
C VAL A 211 11.53 -10.35 29.26
N GLU A 212 10.53 -11.17 29.61
CA GLU A 212 9.58 -11.72 28.63
C GLU A 212 8.79 -10.64 27.93
N LYS A 213 8.31 -9.64 28.67
CA LYS A 213 7.57 -8.51 28.11
C LYS A 213 8.43 -7.62 27.20
N ASN A 214 9.69 -7.45 27.54
CA ASN A 214 10.65 -6.71 26.72
C ASN A 214 11.03 -7.50 25.44
N ARG A 215 11.10 -8.82 25.54
CA ARG A 215 11.30 -9.71 24.39
C ARG A 215 10.12 -9.66 23.41
N ALA A 216 8.88 -9.62 23.92
CA ALA A 216 7.69 -9.44 23.10
C ALA A 216 7.69 -8.08 22.37
N ASN A 217 8.11 -7.01 23.05
CA ASN A 217 8.23 -5.68 22.44
C ASN A 217 9.33 -5.58 21.38
N ASN A 218 10.47 -6.22 21.59
CA ASN A 218 11.56 -6.25 20.60
C ASN A 218 11.14 -7.03 19.34
N ASN A 219 10.36 -8.09 19.48
CA ASN A 219 9.80 -8.81 18.35
C ASN A 219 8.81 -7.93 17.55
N LEU A 220 8.01 -7.11 18.22
CA LEU A 220 7.14 -6.11 17.61
C LEU A 220 7.93 -5.05 16.83
N LEU A 221 9.03 -4.56 17.41
CA LEU A 221 9.89 -3.55 16.79
C LEU A 221 10.58 -4.09 15.53
N GLY A 222 11.02 -5.37 15.57
CA GLY A 222 11.54 -6.08 14.41
C GLY A 222 10.52 -6.21 13.30
N LEU A 223 9.26 -6.51 13.66
CA LEU A 223 8.14 -6.57 12.74
C LEU A 223 7.95 -5.25 11.99
N TYR A 224 7.93 -4.14 12.71
CA TYR A 224 7.77 -2.82 12.11
C TYR A 224 8.95 -2.39 11.25
N ALA A 225 10.17 -2.80 11.60
CA ALA A 225 11.34 -2.56 10.76
C ALA A 225 11.22 -3.24 9.39
N VAL A 226 10.74 -4.50 9.37
CA VAL A 226 10.48 -5.23 8.12
C VAL A 226 9.39 -4.54 7.30
N MET A 227 8.29 -4.11 7.93
CA MET A 227 7.22 -3.37 7.26
C MET A 227 7.70 -2.06 6.64
N ASN A 228 8.58 -1.33 7.34
CA ASN A 228 9.19 -0.11 6.81
C ASN A 228 10.09 -0.39 5.59
N VAL A 229 10.88 -1.45 5.63
CA VAL A 229 11.74 -1.84 4.50
C VAL A 229 10.89 -2.21 3.28
N VAL A 230 9.79 -2.94 3.47
CA VAL A 230 8.85 -3.27 2.39
C VAL A 230 8.20 -2.01 1.81
N ALA A 231 7.74 -1.09 2.66
CA ALA A 231 7.15 0.18 2.24
C ALA A 231 8.16 1.06 1.48
N LEU A 232 9.41 1.15 1.97
CA LEU A 232 10.48 1.87 1.28
C LEU A 232 10.89 1.20 -0.03
N GLY A 233 10.91 -0.13 -0.07
CA GLY A 233 11.16 -0.91 -1.29
C GLY A 233 10.10 -0.64 -2.36
N MET A 234 8.83 -0.56 -1.96
CA MET A 234 7.73 -0.21 -2.86
C MET A 234 7.86 1.23 -3.38
N ILE A 235 8.17 2.20 -2.50
CA ILE A 235 8.35 3.61 -2.88
C ILE A 235 9.52 3.72 -3.86
N PHE A 236 10.63 3.05 -3.56
CA PHE A 236 11.82 3.05 -4.43
C PHE A 236 11.54 2.38 -5.78
N TYR A 237 10.80 1.29 -5.79
CA TYR A 237 10.40 0.59 -7.00
C TYR A 237 9.52 1.47 -7.90
N ILE A 238 8.54 2.20 -7.29
CA ILE A 238 7.65 3.12 -8.02
C ILE A 238 8.41 4.37 -8.49
N ALA A 239 9.36 4.88 -7.70
CA ALA A 239 10.14 6.08 -8.06
C ALA A 239 11.21 5.83 -9.14
N ARG A 240 11.62 4.57 -9.33
CA ARG A 240 12.64 4.17 -10.32
C ARG A 240 12.04 3.80 -11.68
N THR A 241 10.72 3.63 -11.75
CA THR A 241 9.96 3.33 -12.98
C THR A 241 9.36 4.59 -13.56
#